data_eebb6482b709224fd96789e10989b109
#
_entry.id   eebb6482b709224fd96789e10989b109
#
_cell.length_a   1.000
_cell.length_b   1.000
_cell.length_c   1.000
_cell.angle_alpha   90.00
_cell.angle_beta   90.00
_cell.angle_gamma   90.00
#
_symmetry.space_group_name_H-M   'P 1'
#
loop_
_entity.id
_entity.type
_entity.pdbx_description
1 polymer ?
#
loop_
_entity_poly.entity_id
_entity_poly.type
_entity_poly.pdbx_seq_one_letter_code
_entity_poly.pdbx_strand_id
1 'polypeptide(L)'
;QYGAKCVFIKHETKPMSSSDIRDMLPNRRGASYLPESVYARIIKNGDYDAKPELYWLRDKAYAMLSPKRVAHVVGCEAEAVTLANRWGEDPENAAEAGILHDITKKLVLSDQLILCRKYGIINDNAEEENVKLLHAKTGAALARDLFNISDEVYDAIRWHTTGKPDMTLLEKIIYMADYIEPNRDFDGVDKLRKLAYENLDEAMALGLEMSLEDIRSYGQEPYYATADAYKWYSDHTAQKQ
;
A
#
# COMPACT_ATOMS: atom_id res chain seq x y z
N GLN A 1 33.88 -12.56 50.96
CA GLN A 1 32.51 -12.03 50.98
C GLN A 1 32.50 -10.73 50.20
N TYR A 2 31.85 -10.72 49.05
CA TYR A 2 31.64 -9.53 48.24
C TYR A 2 30.45 -8.78 48.85
N GLY A 3 30.63 -7.58 49.38
CA GLY A 3 29.59 -6.75 49.99
C GLY A 3 28.63 -6.17 48.95
N ALA A 4 27.88 -7.00 48.26
CA ALA A 4 26.87 -6.56 47.32
C ALA A 4 25.66 -6.00 48.07
N LYS A 5 25.26 -4.77 47.76
CA LYS A 5 24.02 -4.15 48.27
C LYS A 5 22.87 -4.50 47.32
N CYS A 6 21.96 -5.36 47.78
CA CYS A 6 20.73 -5.65 47.02
C CYS A 6 19.67 -4.59 47.29
N VAL A 7 19.15 -3.97 46.27
CA VAL A 7 18.03 -3.04 46.33
C VAL A 7 16.83 -3.75 45.70
N PHE A 8 15.78 -4.00 46.46
CA PHE A 8 14.54 -4.54 45.94
C PHE A 8 13.64 -3.40 45.50
N ILE A 9 13.39 -3.34 44.18
CA ILE A 9 12.46 -2.39 43.57
C ILE A 9 11.07 -3.08 43.54
N LYS A 10 10.10 -2.53 44.26
CA LYS A 10 8.70 -2.93 44.07
C LYS A 10 8.19 -2.29 42.78
N HIS A 11 8.05 -3.08 41.73
CA HIS A 11 7.47 -2.67 40.49
C HIS A 11 6.32 -3.61 40.14
N GLU A 12 5.16 -3.06 39.77
CA GLU A 12 4.09 -3.85 39.15
C GLU A 12 4.56 -4.23 37.73
N THR A 13 5.07 -5.44 37.60
CA THR A 13 5.39 -6.00 36.29
C THR A 13 4.10 -6.53 35.65
N LYS A 14 3.80 -6.12 34.41
CA LYS A 14 2.81 -6.85 33.63
C LYS A 14 3.34 -8.29 33.47
N PRO A 15 2.52 -9.32 33.79
CA PRO A 15 2.94 -10.71 33.66
C PRO A 15 2.97 -11.11 32.18
N MET A 16 4.04 -10.68 31.48
CA MET A 16 4.24 -10.94 30.06
C MET A 16 5.66 -11.45 29.87
N SER A 17 5.80 -12.65 29.32
CA SER A 17 7.11 -13.20 28.99
C SER A 17 7.56 -12.77 27.58
N SER A 18 8.85 -12.90 27.30
CA SER A 18 9.35 -12.68 25.95
C SER A 18 8.78 -13.65 24.91
N SER A 19 8.39 -14.86 25.35
CA SER A 19 7.71 -15.84 24.48
C SER A 19 6.31 -15.35 24.12
N ASP A 20 5.53 -14.90 25.11
CA ASP A 20 4.18 -14.37 24.87
C ASP A 20 4.20 -13.21 23.86
N ILE A 21 5.19 -12.31 23.96
CA ILE A 21 5.33 -11.21 23.00
C ILE A 21 5.62 -11.76 21.60
N ARG A 22 6.55 -12.71 21.45
CA ARG A 22 6.88 -13.30 20.14
C ARG A 22 5.67 -13.96 19.49
N ASP A 23 4.83 -14.65 20.27
CA ASP A 23 3.62 -15.31 19.78
C ASP A 23 2.53 -14.32 19.33
N MET A 24 2.61 -13.07 19.77
CA MET A 24 1.71 -12.00 19.36
C MET A 24 2.10 -11.35 18.02
N LEU A 25 3.40 -11.29 17.70
CA LEU A 25 3.94 -10.53 16.58
C LEU A 25 3.40 -10.97 15.20
N PRO A 26 3.25 -12.28 14.88
CA PRO A 26 2.66 -12.72 13.62
C PRO A 26 1.20 -12.28 13.42
N ASN A 27 0.50 -12.01 14.53
CA ASN A 27 -0.90 -11.63 14.58
C ASN A 27 -1.10 -10.10 14.70
N ARG A 28 -0.13 -9.32 14.25
CA ARG A 28 -0.18 -7.84 14.29
C ARG A 28 -0.43 -7.28 15.69
N ARG A 29 0.20 -7.88 16.72
CA ARG A 29 0.07 -7.47 18.12
C ARG A 29 1.43 -7.46 18.80
N GLY A 30 1.53 -6.76 19.97
CA GLY A 30 2.75 -6.78 20.79
C GLY A 30 3.57 -5.50 20.76
N ALA A 31 3.27 -4.54 19.87
CA ALA A 31 3.99 -3.26 19.77
C ALA A 31 4.05 -2.51 21.12
N SER A 32 2.94 -2.49 21.85
CA SER A 32 2.84 -1.77 23.14
C SER A 32 3.70 -2.34 24.27
N TYR A 33 4.25 -3.54 24.10
CA TYR A 33 5.14 -4.18 25.07
C TYR A 33 6.62 -3.96 24.79
N LEU A 34 6.94 -3.36 23.67
CA LEU A 34 8.32 -3.15 23.18
C LEU A 34 8.63 -1.65 23.07
N PRO A 35 9.88 -1.25 23.34
CA PRO A 35 10.34 0.07 22.90
C PRO A 35 10.16 0.21 21.38
N GLU A 36 9.73 1.38 20.92
CA GLU A 36 9.42 1.62 19.51
C GLU A 36 10.57 1.24 18.57
N SER A 37 11.80 1.58 18.93
CA SER A 37 13.00 1.27 18.13
C SER A 37 13.26 -0.25 18.02
N VAL A 38 12.91 -1.01 19.05
CA VAL A 38 13.00 -2.47 19.04
C VAL A 38 11.92 -3.07 18.16
N TYR A 39 10.68 -2.60 18.31
CA TYR A 39 9.56 -3.05 17.47
C TYR A 39 9.81 -2.76 15.99
N ALA A 40 10.22 -1.52 15.65
CA ALA A 40 10.55 -1.14 14.28
C ALA A 40 11.66 -2.03 13.67
N ARG A 41 12.66 -2.42 14.45
CA ARG A 41 13.73 -3.31 14.00
C ARG A 41 13.22 -4.73 13.76
N ILE A 42 12.37 -5.25 14.64
CA ILE A 42 11.76 -6.57 14.49
C ILE A 42 10.94 -6.61 13.19
N ILE A 43 10.09 -5.61 12.97
CA ILE A 43 9.28 -5.51 11.74
C ILE A 43 10.18 -5.45 10.51
N LYS A 44 11.16 -4.54 10.50
CA LYS A 44 12.07 -4.36 9.36
C LYS A 44 12.83 -5.64 8.99
N ASN A 45 13.24 -6.42 9.97
CA ASN A 45 14.00 -7.65 9.75
C ASN A 45 13.11 -8.87 9.46
N GLY A 46 11.80 -8.78 9.69
CA GLY A 46 10.90 -9.93 9.67
C GLY A 46 11.17 -10.93 10.80
N ASP A 47 11.80 -10.48 11.91
CA ASP A 47 12.09 -11.35 13.04
C ASP A 47 10.78 -11.89 13.62
N TYR A 48 10.72 -13.21 13.92
CA TYR A 48 9.56 -13.90 14.49
C TYR A 48 8.30 -13.87 13.62
N ASP A 49 8.42 -13.79 12.30
CA ASP A 49 7.29 -13.65 11.36
C ASP A 49 6.38 -12.46 11.68
N ALA A 50 6.96 -11.44 12.32
CA ALA A 50 6.24 -10.27 12.78
C ALA A 50 5.61 -9.50 11.63
N LYS A 51 4.32 -9.19 11.80
CA LYS A 51 3.57 -8.27 10.94
C LYS A 51 3.33 -6.96 11.68
N PRO A 52 3.43 -5.79 11.03
CA PRO A 52 3.22 -4.51 11.71
C PRO A 52 1.78 -4.36 12.20
N GLU A 53 1.57 -3.89 13.42
CA GLU A 53 0.26 -3.43 13.87
C GLU A 53 -0.22 -2.29 12.98
N LEU A 54 -1.45 -2.37 12.45
CA LEU A 54 -1.98 -1.36 11.53
C LEU A 54 -2.01 0.05 12.15
N TYR A 55 -2.23 0.15 13.46
CA TYR A 55 -2.15 1.43 14.16
C TYR A 55 -0.75 2.05 14.08
N TRP A 56 0.28 1.26 14.40
CA TRP A 56 1.67 1.70 14.32
C TRP A 56 2.07 2.01 12.87
N LEU A 57 1.62 1.18 11.92
CA LEU A 57 1.88 1.38 10.49
C LEU A 57 1.31 2.70 9.98
N ARG A 58 0.06 3.04 10.37
CA ARG A 58 -0.57 4.34 10.03
C ARG A 58 0.26 5.51 10.55
N ASP A 59 0.70 5.46 11.82
CA ASP A 59 1.54 6.51 12.40
C ASP A 59 2.81 6.75 11.56
N LYS A 60 3.49 5.68 11.14
CA LYS A 60 4.69 5.76 10.31
C LYS A 60 4.40 6.25 8.90
N ALA A 61 3.39 5.71 8.24
CA ALA A 61 3.01 6.08 6.89
C ALA A 61 2.57 7.55 6.82
N TYR A 62 1.71 8.00 7.74
CA TYR A 62 1.16 9.36 7.72
C TYR A 62 2.25 10.42 7.94
N ALA A 63 3.29 10.13 8.73
CA ALA A 63 4.46 10.99 8.86
C ALA A 63 5.22 11.20 7.54
N MET A 64 5.11 10.27 6.60
CA MET A 64 5.70 10.35 5.26
C MET A 64 4.83 11.11 4.26
N LEU A 65 3.58 11.41 4.57
CA LEU A 65 2.63 12.06 3.67
C LEU A 65 2.56 13.58 3.89
N SER A 66 1.99 14.30 2.93
CA SER A 66 1.52 15.66 3.17
C SER A 66 0.18 15.63 3.92
N PRO A 67 -0.15 16.64 4.74
CA PRO A 67 -1.42 16.65 5.50
C PRO A 67 -2.68 16.46 4.63
N LYS A 68 -2.69 17.02 3.42
CA LYS A 68 -3.80 16.84 2.45
C LYS A 68 -3.92 15.40 1.96
N ARG A 69 -2.82 14.67 1.89
CA ARG A 69 -2.80 13.30 1.40
C ARG A 69 -3.25 12.28 2.44
N VAL A 70 -3.15 12.62 3.74
CA VAL A 70 -3.58 11.69 4.82
C VAL A 70 -5.07 11.35 4.68
N ALA A 71 -5.94 12.33 4.43
CA ALA A 71 -7.39 12.08 4.29
C ALA A 71 -7.69 11.11 3.14
N HIS A 72 -6.99 11.25 2.00
CA HIS A 72 -7.10 10.34 0.87
C HIS A 72 -6.64 8.91 1.25
N VAL A 73 -5.48 8.77 1.90
CA VAL A 73 -4.96 7.44 2.31
C VAL A 73 -5.89 6.75 3.31
N VAL A 74 -6.50 7.51 4.24
CA VAL A 74 -7.53 6.98 5.14
C VAL A 74 -8.76 6.47 4.34
N GLY A 75 -9.21 7.25 3.35
CA GLY A 75 -10.31 6.83 2.46
C GLY A 75 -9.95 5.59 1.65
N CYS A 76 -8.76 5.56 1.07
CA CYS A 76 -8.27 4.43 0.28
C CYS A 76 -8.14 3.15 1.12
N GLU A 77 -7.60 3.23 2.34
CA GLU A 77 -7.54 2.10 3.26
C GLU A 77 -8.94 1.55 3.56
N ALA A 78 -9.88 2.42 3.93
CA ALA A 78 -11.26 2.02 4.27
C ALA A 78 -11.96 1.35 3.06
N GLU A 79 -11.80 1.93 1.88
CA GLU A 79 -12.36 1.40 0.64
C GLU A 79 -11.72 0.06 0.25
N ALA A 80 -10.40 -0.06 0.37
CA ALA A 80 -9.68 -1.31 0.10
C ALA A 80 -10.15 -2.45 1.00
N VAL A 81 -10.31 -2.21 2.31
CA VAL A 81 -10.87 -3.19 3.26
C VAL A 81 -12.30 -3.58 2.89
N THR A 82 -13.12 -2.63 2.46
CA THR A 82 -14.51 -2.90 2.08
C THR A 82 -14.59 -3.75 0.81
N LEU A 83 -13.78 -3.42 -0.20
CA LEU A 83 -13.66 -4.22 -1.43
C LEU A 83 -13.07 -5.61 -1.17
N ALA A 84 -12.07 -5.73 -0.27
CA ALA A 84 -11.50 -7.01 0.12
C ALA A 84 -12.55 -7.93 0.75
N ASN A 85 -13.34 -7.42 1.69
CA ASN A 85 -14.46 -8.17 2.27
C ASN A 85 -15.52 -8.54 1.23
N ARG A 86 -15.80 -7.67 0.27
CA ARG A 86 -16.78 -7.92 -0.81
C ARG A 86 -16.34 -9.06 -1.73
N TRP A 87 -15.05 -9.12 -2.06
CA TRP A 87 -14.51 -10.03 -3.07
C TRP A 87 -13.80 -11.25 -2.51
N GLY A 88 -13.64 -11.34 -1.18
CA GLY A 88 -13.02 -12.49 -0.51
C GLY A 88 -11.49 -12.44 -0.51
N GLU A 89 -10.92 -11.23 -0.51
CA GLU A 89 -9.48 -10.99 -0.29
C GLU A 89 -9.18 -10.79 1.20
N ASP A 90 -7.92 -10.91 1.60
CA ASP A 90 -7.48 -10.64 2.97
C ASP A 90 -7.60 -9.13 3.29
N PRO A 91 -8.52 -8.74 4.20
CA PRO A 91 -8.71 -7.34 4.55
C PRO A 91 -7.52 -6.71 5.29
N GLU A 92 -6.65 -7.50 5.94
CA GLU A 92 -5.44 -6.98 6.56
C GLU A 92 -4.37 -6.63 5.53
N ASN A 93 -4.19 -7.45 4.48
CA ASN A 93 -3.32 -7.15 3.36
C ASN A 93 -3.83 -5.93 2.57
N ALA A 94 -5.14 -5.83 2.37
CA ALA A 94 -5.76 -4.68 1.72
C ALA A 94 -5.56 -3.39 2.55
N ALA A 95 -5.73 -3.44 3.87
CA ALA A 95 -5.45 -2.32 4.75
C ALA A 95 -3.97 -1.90 4.70
N GLU A 96 -3.04 -2.86 4.78
CA GLU A 96 -1.61 -2.61 4.72
C GLU A 96 -1.21 -1.95 3.40
N ALA A 97 -1.66 -2.47 2.27
CA ALA A 97 -1.40 -1.90 0.95
C ALA A 97 -2.03 -0.49 0.81
N GLY A 98 -3.28 -0.32 1.25
CA GLY A 98 -3.98 0.98 1.24
C GLY A 98 -3.28 2.05 2.07
N ILE A 99 -2.77 1.69 3.27
CA ILE A 99 -1.98 2.61 4.11
C ILE A 99 -0.68 3.04 3.42
N LEU A 100 -0.02 2.14 2.68
CA LEU A 100 1.34 2.32 2.20
C LEU A 100 1.46 2.78 0.74
N HIS A 101 0.38 2.72 -0.07
CA HIS A 101 0.47 2.91 -1.52
C HIS A 101 1.14 4.23 -1.94
N ASP A 102 0.97 5.28 -1.18
CA ASP A 102 1.39 6.64 -1.52
C ASP A 102 2.53 7.23 -0.66
N ILE A 103 3.24 6.41 0.13
CA ILE A 103 4.25 6.90 1.11
C ILE A 103 5.39 7.71 0.50
N THR A 104 5.65 7.59 -0.80
CA THR A 104 6.66 8.37 -1.52
C THR A 104 6.06 9.48 -2.41
N LYS A 105 4.72 9.66 -2.42
CA LYS A 105 4.02 10.60 -3.31
C LYS A 105 4.45 12.06 -3.18
N LYS A 106 4.89 12.48 -1.99
CA LYS A 106 5.35 13.86 -1.75
C LYS A 106 6.79 14.12 -2.22
N LEU A 107 7.54 13.06 -2.56
CA LEU A 107 8.94 13.20 -2.95
C LEU A 107 9.05 13.84 -4.34
N VAL A 108 10.02 14.73 -4.50
CA VAL A 108 10.37 15.31 -5.81
C VAL A 108 11.11 14.30 -6.67
N LEU A 109 11.19 14.55 -7.96
CA LEU A 109 11.80 13.64 -8.93
C LEU A 109 13.22 13.20 -8.56
N SER A 110 14.07 14.12 -8.11
CA SER A 110 15.45 13.80 -7.68
C SER A 110 15.49 12.77 -6.54
N ASP A 111 14.59 12.88 -5.57
CA ASP A 111 14.52 11.96 -4.44
C ASP A 111 13.97 10.60 -4.86
N GLN A 112 12.98 10.57 -5.77
CA GLN A 112 12.48 9.34 -6.38
C GLN A 112 13.60 8.59 -7.12
N LEU A 113 14.41 9.29 -7.91
CA LEU A 113 15.55 8.70 -8.62
C LEU A 113 16.65 8.20 -7.69
N ILE A 114 16.85 8.84 -6.53
CA ILE A 114 17.76 8.33 -5.48
C ILE A 114 17.23 7.00 -4.93
N LEU A 115 15.93 6.89 -4.67
CA LEU A 115 15.33 5.63 -4.22
C LEU A 115 15.40 4.55 -5.31
N CYS A 116 15.18 4.90 -6.58
CA CYS A 116 15.34 3.96 -7.69
C CYS A 116 16.75 3.35 -7.72
N ARG A 117 17.79 4.20 -7.61
CA ARG A 117 19.18 3.72 -7.51
C ARG A 117 19.43 2.87 -6.28
N LYS A 118 18.93 3.30 -5.11
CA LYS A 118 19.08 2.55 -3.84
C LYS A 118 18.52 1.15 -3.92
N TYR A 119 17.36 0.99 -4.56
CA TYR A 119 16.63 -0.28 -4.62
C TYR A 119 16.82 -1.05 -5.92
N GLY A 120 17.68 -0.58 -6.82
CA GLY A 120 17.94 -1.25 -8.11
C GLY A 120 16.72 -1.28 -9.04
N ILE A 121 15.84 -0.27 -8.93
CA ILE A 121 14.66 -0.16 -9.78
C ILE A 121 15.12 0.31 -11.17
N ILE A 122 14.82 -0.52 -12.19
CA ILE A 122 15.09 -0.19 -13.59
C ILE A 122 13.91 0.63 -14.11
N ASN A 123 14.19 1.80 -14.65
CA ASN A 123 13.24 2.70 -15.26
C ASN A 123 13.49 2.84 -16.76
N ASP A 124 12.45 3.14 -17.50
CA ASP A 124 12.57 3.65 -18.85
C ASP A 124 12.62 5.20 -18.88
N ASN A 125 12.83 5.77 -20.05
CA ASN A 125 12.95 7.23 -20.18
C ASN A 125 11.68 7.97 -19.77
N ALA A 126 10.49 7.41 -20.03
CA ALA A 126 9.23 8.04 -19.65
C ALA A 126 9.04 8.08 -18.14
N GLU A 127 9.49 7.05 -17.43
CA GLU A 127 9.46 6.98 -15.97
C GLU A 127 10.47 7.94 -15.33
N GLU A 128 11.68 8.05 -15.90
CA GLU A 128 12.73 8.94 -15.36
C GLU A 128 12.35 10.43 -15.40
N GLU A 129 11.40 10.80 -16.24
CA GLU A 129 10.88 12.17 -16.36
C GLU A 129 9.55 12.38 -15.62
N ASN A 130 8.91 11.30 -15.11
CA ASN A 130 7.56 11.39 -14.57
C ASN A 130 7.44 10.86 -13.13
N VAL A 131 7.48 11.80 -12.18
CA VAL A 131 7.33 11.50 -10.73
C VAL A 131 6.05 10.74 -10.41
N LYS A 132 4.98 10.89 -11.22
CA LYS A 132 3.71 10.18 -11.01
C LYS A 132 3.83 8.68 -11.31
N LEU A 133 4.75 8.26 -12.17
CA LEU A 133 5.00 6.84 -12.45
C LEU A 133 5.93 6.23 -11.41
N LEU A 134 6.93 6.99 -10.95
CA LEU A 134 7.95 6.47 -10.05
C LEU A 134 7.44 6.20 -8.63
N HIS A 135 6.48 6.99 -8.12
CA HIS A 135 6.10 6.88 -6.70
C HIS A 135 5.54 5.51 -6.33
N ALA A 136 4.85 4.82 -7.21
CA ALA A 136 4.32 3.49 -6.95
C ALA A 136 5.46 2.47 -6.78
N LYS A 137 6.45 2.49 -7.67
CA LYS A 137 7.63 1.61 -7.61
C LYS A 137 8.50 1.89 -6.37
N THR A 138 8.81 3.16 -6.13
CA THR A 138 9.64 3.56 -4.99
C THR A 138 8.90 3.40 -3.66
N GLY A 139 7.58 3.61 -3.65
CA GLY A 139 6.71 3.35 -2.49
C GLY A 139 6.71 1.88 -2.11
N ALA A 140 6.51 0.98 -3.07
CA ALA A 140 6.57 -0.46 -2.84
C ALA A 140 7.94 -0.91 -2.30
N ALA A 141 9.03 -0.43 -2.91
CA ALA A 141 10.39 -0.78 -2.48
C ALA A 141 10.72 -0.22 -1.08
N LEU A 142 10.32 1.01 -0.79
CA LEU A 142 10.49 1.62 0.54
C LEU A 142 9.65 0.90 1.60
N ALA A 143 8.41 0.55 1.27
CA ALA A 143 7.54 -0.21 2.17
C ALA A 143 8.15 -1.57 2.53
N ARG A 144 8.70 -2.28 1.54
CA ARG A 144 9.41 -3.55 1.78
C ARG A 144 10.64 -3.36 2.66
N ASP A 145 11.47 -2.34 2.41
CA ASP A 145 12.68 -2.06 3.22
C ASP A 145 12.34 -1.71 4.68
N LEU A 146 11.27 -0.96 4.92
CA LEU A 146 10.93 -0.47 6.25
C LEU A 146 10.00 -1.38 7.05
N PHE A 147 9.05 -2.04 6.38
CA PHE A 147 7.93 -2.72 7.00
C PHE A 147 7.86 -4.22 6.68
N ASN A 148 8.80 -4.73 5.88
CA ASN A 148 8.89 -6.14 5.49
C ASN A 148 7.56 -6.70 4.96
N ILE A 149 6.89 -5.92 4.09
CA ILE A 149 5.63 -6.32 3.48
C ILE A 149 5.78 -7.56 2.58
N SER A 150 4.70 -8.31 2.42
CA SER A 150 4.65 -9.48 1.52
C SER A 150 4.80 -9.08 0.04
N ASP A 151 5.11 -10.07 -0.82
CA ASP A 151 5.19 -9.86 -2.26
C ASP A 151 3.85 -9.40 -2.85
N GLU A 152 2.73 -9.92 -2.33
CA GLU A 152 1.38 -9.54 -2.76
C GLU A 152 1.08 -8.07 -2.45
N VAL A 153 1.39 -7.62 -1.23
CA VAL A 153 1.25 -6.21 -0.83
C VAL A 153 2.19 -5.31 -1.63
N TYR A 154 3.43 -5.77 -1.86
CA TYR A 154 4.39 -5.05 -2.69
C TYR A 154 3.87 -4.83 -4.12
N ASP A 155 3.37 -5.88 -4.76
CA ASP A 155 2.87 -5.78 -6.13
C ASP A 155 1.59 -4.94 -6.22
N ALA A 156 0.69 -5.03 -5.24
CA ALA A 156 -0.47 -4.16 -5.16
C ALA A 156 -0.09 -2.67 -5.06
N ILE A 157 0.91 -2.32 -4.26
CA ILE A 157 1.46 -0.96 -4.19
C ILE A 157 2.13 -0.58 -5.51
N ARG A 158 2.95 -1.47 -6.09
CA ARG A 158 3.69 -1.19 -7.32
C ARG A 158 2.80 -0.85 -8.51
N TRP A 159 1.64 -1.49 -8.62
CA TRP A 159 0.78 -1.40 -9.79
C TRP A 159 -0.44 -0.48 -9.61
N HIS A 160 -0.60 0.14 -8.44
CA HIS A 160 -1.79 0.95 -8.15
C HIS A 160 -1.97 2.18 -9.06
N THR A 161 -0.90 2.67 -9.70
CA THR A 161 -0.98 3.86 -10.57
C THR A 161 -1.21 3.52 -12.03
N THR A 162 -0.50 2.53 -12.55
CA THR A 162 -0.54 2.19 -13.98
C THR A 162 -1.46 1.02 -14.31
N GLY A 163 -1.68 0.14 -13.35
CA GLY A 163 -2.18 -1.19 -13.63
C GLY A 163 -1.18 -2.02 -14.43
N LYS A 164 -1.59 -3.24 -14.73
CA LYS A 164 -0.94 -4.18 -15.65
C LYS A 164 -1.98 -5.17 -16.20
N PRO A 165 -1.70 -5.92 -17.28
CA PRO A 165 -2.49 -7.07 -17.65
C PRO A 165 -2.57 -8.09 -16.51
N ASP A 166 -3.72 -8.77 -16.39
CA ASP A 166 -3.94 -9.89 -15.46
C ASP A 166 -3.54 -9.60 -13.99
N MET A 167 -4.08 -8.51 -13.44
CA MET A 167 -3.85 -8.15 -12.04
C MET A 167 -4.46 -9.18 -11.09
N THR A 168 -3.76 -9.47 -9.99
CA THR A 168 -4.31 -10.25 -8.87
C THR A 168 -5.49 -9.53 -8.23
N LEU A 169 -6.22 -10.23 -7.37
CA LEU A 169 -7.37 -9.64 -6.70
C LEU A 169 -6.97 -8.44 -5.84
N LEU A 170 -5.89 -8.57 -5.06
CA LEU A 170 -5.40 -7.47 -4.22
C LEU A 170 -4.92 -6.27 -5.05
N GLU A 171 -4.21 -6.50 -6.16
CA GLU A 171 -3.79 -5.42 -7.07
C GLU A 171 -4.99 -4.64 -7.63
N LYS A 172 -6.04 -5.34 -8.08
CA LYS A 172 -7.29 -4.71 -8.55
C LYS A 172 -7.99 -3.90 -7.46
N ILE A 173 -8.04 -4.45 -6.24
CA ILE A 173 -8.65 -3.80 -5.09
C ILE A 173 -7.93 -2.49 -4.76
N ILE A 174 -6.59 -2.49 -4.71
CA ILE A 174 -5.84 -1.28 -4.37
C ILE A 174 -5.91 -0.23 -5.49
N TYR A 175 -5.80 -0.66 -6.77
CA TYR A 175 -6.01 0.24 -7.91
C TYR A 175 -7.37 0.92 -7.83
N MET A 176 -8.42 0.14 -7.60
CA MET A 176 -9.79 0.63 -7.56
C MET A 176 -10.05 1.49 -6.31
N ALA A 177 -9.56 1.09 -5.14
CA ALA A 177 -9.73 1.84 -3.90
C ALA A 177 -9.09 3.23 -3.97
N ASP A 178 -7.87 3.36 -4.54
CA ASP A 178 -7.25 4.67 -4.80
C ASP A 178 -8.13 5.53 -5.72
N TYR A 179 -8.79 4.92 -6.70
CA TYR A 179 -9.53 5.64 -7.72
C TYR A 179 -10.94 6.05 -7.27
N ILE A 180 -11.60 5.29 -6.37
CA ILE A 180 -13.01 5.52 -5.99
C ILE A 180 -13.23 5.89 -4.51
N GLU A 181 -12.16 6.05 -3.70
CA GLU A 181 -12.29 6.35 -2.28
C GLU A 181 -13.24 7.54 -2.04
N PRO A 182 -13.86 7.67 -0.84
CA PRO A 182 -14.98 8.59 -0.61
C PRO A 182 -14.70 10.09 -0.90
N ASN A 183 -13.41 10.52 -0.84
CA ASN A 183 -13.05 11.90 -1.12
C ASN A 183 -12.80 12.19 -2.62
N ARG A 184 -12.91 11.17 -3.47
CA ARG A 184 -12.82 11.35 -4.93
C ARG A 184 -14.13 11.91 -5.46
N ASP A 185 -14.01 12.99 -6.24
CA ASP A 185 -15.12 13.67 -6.89
C ASP A 185 -14.72 14.03 -8.33
N PHE A 186 -15.25 13.28 -9.29
CA PHE A 186 -15.06 13.47 -10.73
C PHE A 186 -16.23 12.85 -11.50
N ASP A 187 -16.44 13.30 -12.72
CA ASP A 187 -17.53 12.80 -13.56
C ASP A 187 -17.44 11.28 -13.79
N GLY A 188 -18.50 10.58 -13.41
CA GLY A 188 -18.60 9.12 -13.55
C GLY A 188 -18.10 8.31 -12.35
N VAL A 189 -17.56 8.93 -11.28
CA VAL A 189 -17.07 8.21 -10.10
C VAL A 189 -18.14 7.34 -9.45
N ASP A 190 -19.39 7.79 -9.36
CA ASP A 190 -20.47 7.00 -8.76
C ASP A 190 -20.84 5.76 -9.58
N LYS A 191 -20.76 5.87 -10.92
CA LYS A 191 -20.93 4.70 -11.81
C LYS A 191 -19.79 3.70 -11.54
N LEU A 192 -18.56 4.17 -11.43
CA LEU A 192 -17.40 3.34 -11.19
C LEU A 192 -17.46 2.69 -9.80
N ARG A 193 -17.86 3.44 -8.75
CA ARG A 193 -18.12 2.90 -7.40
C ARG A 193 -19.10 1.74 -7.44
N LYS A 194 -20.26 1.94 -8.05
CA LYS A 194 -21.28 0.89 -8.17
C LYS A 194 -20.70 -0.36 -8.85
N LEU A 195 -20.06 -0.17 -9.99
CA LEU A 195 -19.50 -1.26 -10.79
C LEU A 195 -18.42 -2.04 -10.04
N ALA A 196 -17.58 -1.37 -9.23
CA ALA A 196 -16.53 -2.00 -8.41
C ALA A 196 -17.08 -3.04 -7.41
N TYR A 197 -18.34 -2.90 -6.99
CA TYR A 197 -19.02 -3.86 -6.12
C TYR A 197 -19.86 -4.91 -6.86
N GLU A 198 -20.15 -4.69 -8.14
CA GLU A 198 -20.95 -5.59 -8.99
C GLU A 198 -20.05 -6.51 -9.84
N ASN A 199 -19.02 -5.94 -10.47
CA ASN A 199 -18.08 -6.66 -11.35
C ASN A 199 -16.73 -5.93 -11.37
N LEU A 200 -15.76 -6.46 -10.64
CA LEU A 200 -14.47 -5.81 -10.47
C LEU A 200 -13.66 -5.75 -11.79
N ASP A 201 -13.76 -6.75 -12.66
CA ASP A 201 -13.06 -6.75 -13.95
C ASP A 201 -13.62 -5.68 -14.91
N GLU A 202 -14.95 -5.52 -14.94
CA GLU A 202 -15.58 -4.43 -15.71
C GLU A 202 -15.26 -3.05 -15.10
N ALA A 203 -15.18 -2.95 -13.76
CA ALA A 203 -14.75 -1.72 -13.11
C ALA A 203 -13.31 -1.38 -13.46
N MET A 204 -12.41 -2.38 -13.53
CA MET A 204 -11.04 -2.17 -14.01
C MET A 204 -11.00 -1.65 -15.45
N ALA A 205 -11.77 -2.25 -16.36
CA ALA A 205 -11.85 -1.79 -17.75
C ALA A 205 -12.30 -0.33 -17.83
N LEU A 206 -13.41 0.01 -17.15
CA LEU A 206 -13.94 1.38 -17.12
C LEU A 206 -12.98 2.37 -16.45
N GLY A 207 -12.39 2.03 -15.30
CA GLY A 207 -11.46 2.90 -14.59
C GLY A 207 -10.18 3.18 -15.39
N LEU A 208 -9.63 2.17 -16.07
CA LEU A 208 -8.49 2.32 -16.96
C LEU A 208 -8.83 3.18 -18.19
N GLU A 209 -10.01 3.00 -18.78
CA GLU A 209 -10.51 3.84 -19.88
C GLU A 209 -10.58 5.31 -19.48
N MET A 210 -11.24 5.60 -18.34
CA MET A 210 -11.34 6.96 -17.80
C MET A 210 -9.96 7.57 -17.51
N SER A 211 -9.01 6.77 -16.99
CA SER A 211 -7.64 7.21 -16.76
C SER A 211 -6.91 7.58 -18.05
N LEU A 212 -7.08 6.77 -19.11
CA LEU A 212 -6.49 7.05 -20.44
C LEU A 212 -7.09 8.31 -21.07
N GLU A 213 -8.41 8.51 -20.93
CA GLU A 213 -9.09 9.70 -21.43
C GLU A 213 -8.63 10.96 -20.70
N ASP A 214 -8.52 10.90 -19.36
CA ASP A 214 -8.02 12.02 -18.55
C ASP A 214 -6.61 12.42 -18.98
N ILE A 215 -5.67 11.48 -19.09
CA ILE A 215 -4.29 11.75 -19.54
C ILE A 215 -4.27 12.40 -20.93
N ARG A 216 -5.06 11.90 -21.87
CA ARG A 216 -5.15 12.45 -23.24
C ARG A 216 -5.78 13.84 -23.27
N SER A 217 -6.73 14.13 -22.37
CA SER A 217 -7.36 15.45 -22.26
C SER A 217 -6.36 16.57 -21.94
N TYR A 218 -5.26 16.22 -21.24
CA TYR A 218 -4.12 17.13 -20.99
C TYR A 218 -3.07 17.15 -22.12
N GLY A 219 -3.35 16.49 -23.25
CA GLY A 219 -2.41 16.41 -24.36
C GLY A 219 -1.17 15.55 -24.09
N GLN A 220 -1.27 14.64 -23.12
CA GLN A 220 -0.20 13.71 -22.73
C GLN A 220 -0.46 12.32 -23.33
N GLU A 221 0.63 11.64 -23.71
CA GLU A 221 0.55 10.24 -24.11
C GLU A 221 0.49 9.35 -22.86
N PRO A 222 -0.49 8.42 -22.79
CA PRO A 222 -0.55 7.46 -21.72
C PRO A 222 0.68 6.56 -21.67
N TYR A 223 1.11 6.23 -20.47
CA TYR A 223 2.18 5.24 -20.28
C TYR A 223 1.72 3.85 -20.77
N TYR A 224 2.60 3.15 -21.47
CA TYR A 224 2.26 1.90 -22.17
C TYR A 224 1.64 0.85 -21.25
N ALA A 225 2.11 0.72 -19.98
CA ALA A 225 1.55 -0.27 -19.06
C ALA A 225 0.06 -0.03 -18.78
N THR A 226 -0.40 1.24 -18.70
CA THR A 226 -1.82 1.57 -18.53
C THR A 226 -2.63 1.20 -19.78
N ALA A 227 -2.06 1.44 -20.98
CA ALA A 227 -2.70 1.07 -22.24
C ALA A 227 -2.80 -0.46 -22.40
N ASP A 228 -1.77 -1.20 -22.03
CA ASP A 228 -1.75 -2.66 -22.07
C ASP A 228 -2.73 -3.26 -21.05
N ALA A 229 -2.80 -2.68 -19.85
CA ALA A 229 -3.78 -3.06 -18.85
C ALA A 229 -5.22 -2.85 -19.37
N TYR A 230 -5.52 -1.67 -19.90
CA TYR A 230 -6.85 -1.38 -20.48
C TYR A 230 -7.21 -2.37 -21.58
N LYS A 231 -6.30 -2.61 -22.52
CA LYS A 231 -6.54 -3.57 -23.60
C LYS A 231 -6.88 -4.95 -23.07
N TRP A 232 -6.12 -5.43 -22.09
CA TRP A 232 -6.35 -6.74 -21.49
C TRP A 232 -7.75 -6.83 -20.86
N TYR A 233 -8.13 -5.88 -20.00
CA TYR A 233 -9.45 -5.90 -19.34
C TYR A 233 -10.60 -5.70 -20.31
N SER A 234 -10.47 -4.82 -21.31
CA SER A 234 -11.47 -4.60 -22.35
C SER A 234 -11.74 -5.87 -23.16
N ASP A 235 -10.68 -6.58 -23.59
CA ASP A 235 -10.80 -7.81 -24.37
C ASP A 235 -11.46 -8.94 -23.55
N HIS A 236 -11.14 -9.06 -22.24
CA HIS A 236 -11.66 -10.14 -21.38
C HIS A 236 -13.08 -9.89 -20.87
N THR A 237 -13.50 -8.66 -20.72
CA THR A 237 -14.87 -8.33 -20.33
C THR A 237 -15.84 -8.45 -21.51
N ALA A 238 -15.41 -8.12 -22.73
CA ALA A 238 -16.24 -8.29 -23.94
C ALA A 238 -16.54 -9.76 -24.28
N GLN A 239 -15.69 -10.70 -23.88
CA GLN A 239 -15.90 -12.14 -24.13
C GLN A 239 -16.86 -12.82 -23.15
N LYS A 240 -17.21 -12.16 -22.02
CA LYS A 240 -18.12 -12.69 -20.99
C LYS A 240 -19.58 -12.24 -21.17
N GLN A 241 -19.84 -11.38 -22.16
CA GLN A 241 -21.20 -10.93 -22.56
C GLN A 241 -21.70 -11.76 -23.74
#